data_75a15cb7c9a410d909cc21caa6426447
#
_entry.id   75a15cb7c9a410d909cc21caa6426447
#
_cell.length_a   1.000
_cell.length_b   1.000
_cell.length_c   1.000
_cell.angle_alpha   90.00
_cell.angle_beta   90.00
_cell.angle_gamma   90.00
#
_symmetry.space_group_name_H-M   'P 1'
#
loop_
_entity.id
_entity.type
_entity.pdbx_description
1 polymer ?
#
loop_
_entity_poly.entity_id
_entity_poly.type
_entity_poly.pdbx_seq_one_letter_code
_entity_poly.pdbx_strand_id
1 'polypeptide(L)'
;MVLFIECVILCVVFTLIVLPSLYKNPIKHIMSYPKEIRERVENLPQYKDSIKVEEKTHLSIKLIAILIFAIILAVVAYCSGAKNFKSVYLHVFILFFVVNIYDMLVLDIMIFCHSKKVRIPGTEDMDKEYKSPWHHVRGAVFGSVIGAFVALLSGGIVYFISIL
;
A
#
# COMPACT_ATOMS: atom_id res chain seq x y z
N MET A 1 4.86 14.36 -19.56
CA MET A 1 5.78 14.94 -18.56
C MET A 1 5.12 15.06 -17.18
N VAL A 2 3.90 15.63 -17.07
CA VAL A 2 3.18 15.78 -15.79
C VAL A 2 2.99 14.45 -15.06
N LEU A 3 2.41 13.43 -15.68
CA LEU A 3 2.18 12.12 -15.10
C LEU A 3 3.46 11.47 -14.52
N PHE A 4 4.61 11.63 -15.20
CA PHE A 4 5.88 11.09 -14.70
C PHE A 4 6.31 11.79 -13.39
N ILE A 5 6.18 13.11 -13.32
CA ILE A 5 6.52 13.90 -12.13
C ILE A 5 5.61 13.48 -10.97
N GLU A 6 4.32 13.29 -11.23
CA GLU A 6 3.35 12.82 -10.23
C GLU A 6 3.69 11.43 -9.70
N CYS A 7 4.09 10.49 -10.57
CA CYS A 7 4.56 9.17 -10.15
C CYS A 7 5.75 9.29 -9.20
N VAL A 8 6.75 10.11 -9.54
CA VAL A 8 7.94 10.30 -8.69
C VAL A 8 7.56 10.91 -7.35
N ILE A 9 6.74 11.97 -7.35
CA ILE A 9 6.28 12.62 -6.11
C ILE A 9 5.53 11.62 -5.24
N LEU A 10 4.61 10.84 -5.80
CA LEU A 10 3.84 9.85 -5.04
C LEU A 10 4.74 8.74 -4.48
N CYS A 11 5.72 8.24 -5.21
CA CYS A 11 6.68 7.26 -4.70
C CYS A 11 7.49 7.83 -3.52
N VAL A 12 7.93 9.09 -3.60
CA VAL A 12 8.66 9.75 -2.51
C VAL A 12 7.75 9.93 -1.29
N VAL A 13 6.55 10.47 -1.46
CA VAL A 13 5.59 10.67 -0.37
C VAL A 13 5.24 9.33 0.28
N PHE A 14 4.98 8.31 -0.52
CA PHE A 14 4.68 6.96 -0.03
C PHE A 14 5.83 6.40 0.82
N THR A 15 7.08 6.53 0.35
CA THR A 15 8.28 6.12 1.11
C THR A 15 8.38 6.84 2.44
N LEU A 16 8.19 8.17 2.44
CA LEU A 16 8.27 8.98 3.66
C LEU A 16 7.18 8.66 4.69
N ILE A 17 6.05 8.11 4.27
CA ILE A 17 4.98 7.67 5.15
C ILE A 17 5.22 6.24 5.65
N VAL A 18 5.48 5.31 4.74
CA VAL A 18 5.52 3.88 5.05
C VAL A 18 6.78 3.50 5.80
N LEU A 19 7.95 3.91 5.32
CA LEU A 19 9.23 3.44 5.86
C LEU A 19 9.49 3.87 7.32
N PRO A 20 9.26 5.13 7.72
CA PRO A 20 9.38 5.51 9.13
C PRO A 20 8.38 4.82 10.04
N SER A 21 7.13 4.63 9.55
CA SER A 21 6.09 3.92 10.29
C SER A 21 6.46 2.46 10.53
N LEU A 22 6.95 1.77 9.50
CA LEU A 22 7.41 0.39 9.56
C LEU A 22 8.59 0.22 10.54
N TYR A 23 9.57 1.12 10.50
CA TYR A 23 10.73 1.06 11.39
C TYR A 23 10.40 1.39 12.85
N LYS A 24 9.44 2.29 13.07
CA LYS A 24 9.04 2.70 14.42
C LYS A 24 8.20 1.62 15.12
N ASN A 25 7.29 0.97 14.40
CA ASN A 25 6.41 -0.04 14.97
C ASN A 25 6.08 -1.14 13.95
N PRO A 26 6.96 -2.16 13.81
CA PRO A 26 6.74 -3.28 12.89
C PRO A 26 5.42 -4.02 13.14
N ILE A 27 4.96 -4.12 14.40
CA ILE A 27 3.72 -4.84 14.76
C ILE A 27 2.48 -4.20 14.12
N LYS A 28 2.42 -2.88 13.94
CA LYS A 28 1.32 -2.22 13.23
C LYS A 28 1.19 -2.66 11.77
N HIS A 29 2.27 -3.16 11.21
CA HIS A 29 2.32 -3.62 9.83
C HIS A 29 2.30 -5.16 9.72
N ILE A 30 1.99 -5.88 10.81
CA ILE A 30 2.06 -7.34 10.88
C ILE A 30 1.25 -8.03 9.77
N MET A 31 0.14 -7.42 9.34
CA MET A 31 -0.70 -7.93 8.26
C MET A 31 -0.03 -7.91 6.88
N SER A 32 1.07 -7.14 6.72
CA SER A 32 1.90 -7.10 5.51
C SER A 32 3.10 -8.06 5.57
N TYR A 33 3.27 -8.78 6.68
CA TYR A 33 4.34 -9.76 6.83
C TYR A 33 3.95 -11.13 6.25
N PRO A 34 4.93 -11.96 5.85
CA PRO A 34 4.70 -13.35 5.47
C PRO A 34 3.89 -14.11 6.53
N LYS A 35 3.05 -15.02 6.07
CA LYS A 35 2.10 -15.74 6.92
C LYS A 35 2.79 -16.46 8.07
N GLU A 36 3.93 -17.08 7.80
CA GLU A 36 4.71 -17.85 8.76
C GLU A 36 5.22 -16.98 9.92
N ILE A 37 5.67 -15.77 9.59
CA ILE A 37 6.12 -14.77 10.57
C ILE A 37 4.92 -14.29 11.41
N ARG A 38 3.80 -13.99 10.75
CA ARG A 38 2.59 -13.56 11.44
C ARG A 38 2.11 -14.63 12.43
N GLU A 39 2.01 -15.89 12.01
CA GLU A 39 1.60 -17.00 12.87
C GLU A 39 2.55 -17.18 14.08
N ARG A 40 3.85 -17.02 13.87
CA ARG A 40 4.83 -17.06 14.97
C ARG A 40 4.55 -15.94 15.97
N VAL A 41 4.37 -14.69 15.49
CA VAL A 41 4.14 -13.51 16.33
C VAL A 41 2.81 -13.59 17.08
N GLU A 42 1.75 -14.11 16.46
CA GLU A 42 0.45 -14.36 17.09
C GLU A 42 0.53 -15.32 18.29
N ASN A 43 1.47 -16.26 18.25
CA ASN A 43 1.70 -17.20 19.34
C ASN A 43 2.60 -16.65 20.47
N LEU A 44 3.19 -15.46 20.29
CA LEU A 44 3.97 -14.80 21.33
C LEU A 44 3.05 -14.01 22.27
N PRO A 45 3.03 -14.34 23.58
CA PRO A 45 2.10 -13.73 24.55
C PRO A 45 2.13 -12.20 24.55
N GLN A 46 3.31 -11.63 24.35
CA GLN A 46 3.55 -10.18 24.38
C GLN A 46 2.91 -9.40 23.22
N TYR A 47 2.52 -10.06 22.12
CA TYR A 47 1.94 -9.40 20.94
C TYR A 47 0.48 -9.75 20.69
N LYS A 48 -0.07 -10.75 21.39
CA LYS A 48 -1.39 -11.31 21.16
C LYS A 48 -2.53 -10.27 21.17
N ASP A 49 -2.49 -9.34 22.13
CA ASP A 49 -3.53 -8.32 22.24
C ASP A 49 -3.35 -7.21 21.20
N SER A 50 -2.11 -6.85 20.89
CA SER A 50 -1.80 -5.86 19.85
C SER A 50 -2.28 -6.31 18.47
N ILE A 51 -2.09 -7.58 18.13
CA ILE A 51 -2.50 -8.14 16.83
C ILE A 51 -4.03 -8.17 16.68
N LYS A 52 -4.75 -8.59 17.72
CA LYS A 52 -6.22 -8.59 17.70
C LYS A 52 -6.82 -7.21 17.47
N VAL A 53 -6.21 -6.17 18.05
CA VAL A 53 -6.63 -4.78 17.85
C VAL A 53 -6.38 -4.36 16.39
N GLU A 54 -5.22 -4.67 15.84
CA GLU A 54 -4.89 -4.35 14.45
C GLU A 54 -5.82 -5.06 13.45
N GLU A 55 -6.13 -6.35 13.64
CA GLU A 55 -7.06 -7.08 12.77
C GLU A 55 -8.46 -6.44 12.74
N LYS A 56 -9.00 -6.11 13.90
CA LYS A 56 -10.36 -5.56 14.03
C LYS A 56 -10.50 -4.17 13.41
N THR A 57 -9.47 -3.35 13.54
CA THR A 57 -9.45 -1.96 13.07
C THR A 57 -9.13 -1.86 11.57
N HIS A 58 -8.43 -2.87 11.04
CA HIS A 58 -7.79 -2.83 9.73
C HIS A 58 -8.77 -2.72 8.55
N LEU A 59 -9.92 -3.39 8.59
CA LEU A 59 -10.87 -3.38 7.46
C LEU A 59 -11.55 -2.03 7.28
N SER A 60 -12.09 -1.46 8.36
CA SER A 60 -12.80 -0.18 8.32
C SER A 60 -11.87 0.97 7.94
N ILE A 61 -10.66 0.99 8.50
CA ILE A 61 -9.65 2.01 8.15
C ILE A 61 -9.24 1.87 6.70
N LYS A 62 -9.05 0.64 6.19
CA LYS A 62 -8.71 0.42 4.77
C LYS A 62 -9.78 0.94 3.83
N LEU A 63 -11.05 0.69 4.10
CA LEU A 63 -12.15 1.17 3.25
C LEU A 63 -12.21 2.70 3.21
N ILE A 64 -12.08 3.35 4.36
CA ILE A 64 -12.03 4.81 4.44
C ILE A 64 -10.82 5.36 3.72
N ALA A 65 -9.65 4.75 3.91
CA ALA A 65 -8.42 5.16 3.24
C ALA A 65 -8.53 5.03 1.71
N ILE A 66 -9.14 3.95 1.18
CA ILE A 66 -9.39 3.77 -0.25
C ILE A 66 -10.26 4.90 -0.80
N LEU A 67 -11.33 5.28 -0.11
CA LEU A 67 -12.21 6.37 -0.54
C LEU A 67 -11.50 7.73 -0.53
N ILE A 68 -10.78 8.05 0.54
CA ILE A 68 -9.99 9.29 0.64
C ILE A 68 -8.95 9.34 -0.47
N PHE A 69 -8.25 8.22 -0.69
CA PHE A 69 -7.21 8.15 -1.71
C PHE A 69 -7.78 8.27 -3.12
N ALA A 70 -8.95 7.67 -3.38
CA ALA A 70 -9.65 7.82 -4.65
C ALA A 70 -10.04 9.29 -4.93
N ILE A 71 -10.51 10.02 -3.92
CA ILE A 71 -10.84 11.44 -4.04
C ILE A 71 -9.58 12.26 -4.34
N ILE A 72 -8.50 12.04 -3.59
CA ILE A 72 -7.23 12.76 -3.80
C ILE A 72 -6.72 12.54 -5.23
N LEU A 73 -6.68 11.26 -5.68
CA LEU A 73 -6.20 10.95 -7.03
C LEU A 73 -7.14 11.47 -8.13
N ALA A 74 -8.46 11.52 -7.88
CA ALA A 74 -9.41 12.15 -8.79
C ALA A 74 -9.09 13.64 -8.98
N VAL A 75 -8.81 14.36 -7.89
CA VAL A 75 -8.43 15.78 -7.93
C VAL A 75 -7.10 15.95 -8.66
N VAL A 76 -6.08 15.15 -8.35
CA VAL A 76 -4.78 15.19 -9.04
C VAL A 76 -4.96 14.99 -10.54
N ALA A 77 -5.65 13.93 -10.96
CA ALA A 77 -5.88 13.65 -12.37
C ALA A 77 -6.67 14.78 -13.06
N TYR A 78 -7.70 15.32 -12.39
CA TYR A 78 -8.50 16.42 -12.92
C TYR A 78 -7.66 17.69 -13.12
N CYS A 79 -6.82 18.06 -12.16
CA CYS A 79 -5.89 19.19 -12.24
C CYS A 79 -4.84 18.99 -13.35
N SER A 80 -4.44 17.75 -13.61
CA SER A 80 -3.49 17.38 -14.67
C SER A 80 -4.11 17.29 -16.06
N GLY A 81 -5.40 17.65 -16.20
CA GLY A 81 -6.09 17.77 -17.49
C GLY A 81 -6.94 16.56 -17.88
N ALA A 82 -7.05 15.52 -17.04
CA ALA A 82 -7.97 14.42 -17.27
C ALA A 82 -9.39 14.82 -16.90
N LYS A 83 -10.25 15.10 -17.89
CA LYS A 83 -11.57 15.72 -17.70
C LYS A 83 -12.76 14.77 -17.90
N ASN A 84 -12.54 13.56 -18.37
CA ASN A 84 -13.57 12.55 -18.59
C ASN A 84 -13.24 11.24 -17.87
N PHE A 85 -14.24 10.38 -17.68
CA PHE A 85 -14.11 9.10 -16.99
C PHE A 85 -12.89 8.31 -17.45
N LYS A 86 -12.74 8.07 -18.76
CA LYS A 86 -11.68 7.24 -19.31
C LYS A 86 -10.29 7.82 -19.04
N SER A 87 -10.12 9.13 -19.22
CA SER A 87 -8.81 9.78 -19.00
C SER A 87 -8.43 9.79 -17.53
N VAL A 88 -9.39 10.00 -16.61
CA VAL A 88 -9.16 9.93 -15.16
C VAL A 88 -8.84 8.51 -14.74
N TYR A 89 -9.62 7.52 -15.20
CA TYR A 89 -9.39 6.11 -14.91
C TYR A 89 -7.96 5.70 -15.30
N LEU A 90 -7.54 5.98 -16.54
CA LEU A 90 -6.21 5.61 -17.00
C LEU A 90 -5.11 6.33 -16.24
N HIS A 91 -5.28 7.63 -15.98
CA HIS A 91 -4.32 8.44 -15.23
C HIS A 91 -4.11 7.88 -13.82
N VAL A 92 -5.20 7.67 -13.08
CA VAL A 92 -5.16 7.15 -11.71
C VAL A 92 -4.64 5.71 -11.67
N PHE A 93 -5.07 4.87 -12.62
CA PHE A 93 -4.57 3.49 -12.69
C PHE A 93 -3.06 3.43 -12.89
N ILE A 94 -2.51 4.26 -13.80
CA ILE A 94 -1.06 4.31 -14.03
C ILE A 94 -0.33 4.80 -12.77
N LEU A 95 -0.81 5.88 -12.14
CA LEU A 95 -0.23 6.39 -10.89
C LEU A 95 -0.18 5.30 -9.81
N PHE A 96 -1.32 4.65 -9.58
CA PHE A 96 -1.42 3.61 -8.56
C PHE A 96 -0.54 2.41 -8.89
N PHE A 97 -0.54 1.97 -10.14
CA PHE A 97 0.25 0.82 -10.61
C PHE A 97 1.75 1.07 -10.46
N VAL A 98 2.23 2.27 -10.82
CA VAL A 98 3.65 2.64 -10.65
C VAL A 98 4.05 2.64 -9.18
N VAL A 99 3.23 3.24 -8.30
CA VAL A 99 3.50 3.23 -6.85
C VAL A 99 3.49 1.80 -6.30
N ASN A 100 2.54 0.96 -6.73
CA ASN A 100 2.44 -0.44 -6.29
C ASN A 100 3.66 -1.28 -6.73
N ILE A 101 4.16 -1.09 -7.95
CA ILE A 101 5.38 -1.75 -8.42
C ILE A 101 6.61 -1.23 -7.69
N TYR A 102 6.68 0.08 -7.46
CA TYR A 102 7.75 0.70 -6.68
C TYR A 102 7.77 0.16 -5.24
N ASP A 103 6.62 0.06 -4.59
CA ASP A 103 6.47 -0.51 -3.25
C ASP A 103 7.02 -1.94 -3.22
N MET A 104 6.54 -2.79 -4.10
CA MET A 104 7.01 -4.18 -4.20
C MET A 104 8.51 -4.29 -4.43
N LEU A 105 9.07 -3.55 -5.40
CA LEU A 105 10.47 -3.72 -5.77
C LEU A 105 11.41 -3.04 -4.78
N VAL A 106 11.11 -1.80 -4.38
CA VAL A 106 12.03 -0.98 -3.57
C VAL A 106 11.77 -1.15 -2.09
N LEU A 107 10.53 -0.94 -1.62
CA LEU A 107 10.25 -0.98 -0.18
C LEU A 107 10.21 -2.41 0.34
N ASP A 108 9.57 -3.32 -0.38
CA ASP A 108 9.40 -4.69 0.04
C ASP A 108 10.65 -5.55 -0.25
N ILE A 109 11.02 -5.71 -1.52
CA ILE A 109 12.11 -6.63 -1.88
C ILE A 109 13.46 -6.06 -1.49
N MET A 110 13.78 -4.80 -1.85
CA MET A 110 15.11 -4.24 -1.56
C MET A 110 15.28 -3.85 -0.09
N ILE A 111 14.28 -3.23 0.55
CA ILE A 111 14.42 -2.71 1.90
C ILE A 111 13.92 -3.72 2.94
N PHE A 112 12.65 -4.15 2.88
CA PHE A 112 12.07 -5.03 3.89
C PHE A 112 12.79 -6.38 3.97
N CYS A 113 12.98 -7.05 2.85
CA CYS A 113 13.62 -8.38 2.84
C CYS A 113 15.05 -8.36 3.39
N HIS A 114 15.76 -7.23 3.33
CA HIS A 114 17.17 -7.12 3.73
C HIS A 114 17.40 -6.34 5.03
N SER A 115 16.42 -5.55 5.48
CA SER A 115 16.58 -4.71 6.68
C SER A 115 16.40 -5.51 7.97
N LYS A 116 17.39 -5.42 8.87
CA LYS A 116 17.26 -5.96 10.23
C LYS A 116 16.30 -5.16 11.11
N LYS A 117 16.01 -3.90 10.75
CA LYS A 117 15.14 -3.00 11.54
C LYS A 117 13.67 -3.42 11.52
N VAL A 118 13.25 -4.19 10.53
CA VAL A 118 11.88 -4.69 10.41
C VAL A 118 11.69 -6.05 11.09
N ARG A 119 12.75 -6.65 11.63
CA ARG A 119 12.66 -7.93 12.33
C ARG A 119 11.92 -7.75 13.65
N ILE A 120 10.95 -8.62 13.91
CA ILE A 120 10.16 -8.60 15.13
C ILE A 120 10.87 -9.48 16.17
N PRO A 121 11.08 -9.00 17.41
CA PRO A 121 11.69 -9.82 18.46
C PRO A 121 10.93 -11.13 18.67
N GLY A 122 11.66 -12.24 18.74
CA GLY A 122 11.13 -13.62 18.82
C GLY A 122 10.94 -14.30 17.46
N THR A 123 11.47 -13.69 16.36
CA THR A 123 11.48 -14.25 15.01
C THR A 123 12.88 -14.19 14.37
N GLU A 124 13.92 -14.13 15.18
CA GLU A 124 15.30 -13.97 14.74
C GLU A 124 15.82 -15.13 13.90
N ASP A 125 15.24 -16.31 14.10
CA ASP A 125 15.51 -17.55 13.38
C ASP A 125 14.83 -17.66 12.00
N MET A 126 13.93 -16.71 11.67
CA MET A 126 13.07 -16.77 10.47
C MET A 126 13.62 -15.95 9.28
N ASP A 127 14.92 -15.90 9.12
CA ASP A 127 15.55 -15.07 8.05
C ASP A 127 15.13 -15.47 6.64
N LYS A 128 14.83 -16.76 6.42
CA LYS A 128 14.40 -17.31 5.15
C LYS A 128 13.02 -16.78 4.74
N GLU A 129 12.11 -16.72 5.69
CA GLU A 129 10.74 -16.24 5.51
C GLU A 129 10.73 -14.73 5.21
N TYR A 130 11.53 -13.95 5.94
CA TYR A 130 11.71 -12.51 5.68
C TYR A 130 12.29 -12.22 4.29
N LYS A 131 13.21 -13.03 3.81
CA LYS A 131 13.85 -12.85 2.49
C LYS A 131 13.03 -13.37 1.32
N SER A 132 11.87 -13.97 1.57
CA SER A 132 11.01 -14.51 0.52
C SER A 132 10.29 -13.40 -0.24
N PRO A 133 10.59 -13.14 -1.52
CA PRO A 133 9.94 -12.07 -2.29
C PRO A 133 8.51 -12.46 -2.71
N TRP A 134 8.16 -13.76 -2.66
CA TRP A 134 6.91 -14.27 -3.21
C TRP A 134 5.67 -13.71 -2.51
N HIS A 135 5.76 -13.47 -1.20
CA HIS A 135 4.69 -12.82 -0.45
C HIS A 135 4.38 -11.42 -0.99
N HIS A 136 5.41 -10.63 -1.23
CA HIS A 136 5.31 -9.27 -1.74
C HIS A 136 4.81 -9.21 -3.19
N VAL A 137 5.26 -10.15 -4.04
CA VAL A 137 4.73 -10.28 -5.41
C VAL A 137 3.23 -10.55 -5.42
N ARG A 138 2.75 -11.48 -4.56
CA ARG A 138 1.30 -11.72 -4.40
C ARG A 138 0.59 -10.47 -3.91
N GLY A 139 1.17 -9.75 -2.95
CA GLY A 139 0.65 -8.47 -2.45
C GLY A 139 0.48 -7.45 -3.56
N ALA A 140 1.47 -7.31 -4.45
CA ALA A 140 1.42 -6.40 -5.59
C ALA A 140 0.34 -6.77 -6.62
N VAL A 141 0.10 -8.05 -6.86
CA VAL A 141 -1.01 -8.50 -7.72
C VAL A 141 -2.35 -8.06 -7.13
N PHE A 142 -2.59 -8.31 -5.83
CA PHE A 142 -3.80 -7.83 -5.16
C PHE A 142 -3.88 -6.30 -5.11
N GLY A 143 -2.75 -5.62 -4.89
CA GLY A 143 -2.64 -4.17 -4.94
C GLY A 143 -3.05 -3.60 -6.29
N SER A 144 -2.68 -4.26 -7.40
CA SER A 144 -3.08 -3.86 -8.75
C SER A 144 -4.60 -3.94 -8.96
N VAL A 145 -5.26 -4.98 -8.41
CA VAL A 145 -6.72 -5.09 -8.42
C VAL A 145 -7.36 -3.95 -7.63
N ILE A 146 -6.85 -3.66 -6.43
CA ILE A 146 -7.31 -2.52 -5.63
C ILE A 146 -7.11 -1.21 -6.39
N GLY A 147 -5.97 -1.03 -7.06
CA GLY A 147 -5.69 0.14 -7.90
C GLY A 147 -6.70 0.33 -9.03
N ALA A 148 -7.13 -0.75 -9.68
CA ALA A 148 -8.20 -0.69 -10.67
C ALA A 148 -9.53 -0.22 -10.07
N PHE A 149 -9.88 -0.68 -8.86
CA PHE A 149 -11.06 -0.19 -8.14
C PHE A 149 -10.95 1.29 -7.75
N VAL A 150 -9.80 1.72 -7.24
CA VAL A 150 -9.54 3.15 -6.92
C VAL A 150 -9.69 4.01 -8.17
N ALA A 151 -9.15 3.56 -9.30
CA ALA A 151 -9.25 4.26 -10.57
C ALA A 151 -10.72 4.34 -11.07
N LEU A 152 -11.51 3.28 -10.91
CA LEU A 152 -12.95 3.28 -11.22
C LEU A 152 -13.71 4.30 -10.37
N LEU A 153 -13.45 4.33 -9.07
CA LEU A 153 -14.06 5.29 -8.15
C LEU A 153 -13.69 6.73 -8.53
N SER A 154 -12.40 6.97 -8.79
CA SER A 154 -11.91 8.31 -9.19
C SER A 154 -12.53 8.78 -10.51
N GLY A 155 -12.61 7.90 -11.51
CA GLY A 155 -13.28 8.19 -12.79
C GLY A 155 -14.77 8.47 -12.60
N GLY A 156 -15.44 7.67 -11.75
CA GLY A 156 -16.84 7.86 -11.39
C GLY A 156 -17.10 9.22 -10.73
N ILE A 157 -16.27 9.61 -9.77
CA ILE A 157 -16.38 10.91 -9.08
C ILE A 157 -16.33 12.06 -10.12
N VAL A 158 -15.33 12.06 -11.00
CA VAL A 158 -15.19 13.12 -12.01
C VAL A 158 -16.34 13.10 -13.01
N TYR A 159 -16.80 11.91 -13.41
CA TYR A 159 -17.97 11.78 -14.30
C TYR A 159 -19.22 12.39 -13.67
N PHE A 160 -19.53 12.03 -12.40
CA PHE A 160 -20.70 12.59 -11.72
C PHE A 160 -20.62 14.11 -11.56
N ILE A 161 -19.45 14.66 -11.24
CA ILE A 161 -19.27 16.12 -11.15
C ILE A 161 -19.45 16.79 -12.52
N SER A 162 -19.11 16.13 -13.62
CA SER A 162 -19.21 16.71 -14.97
C SER A 162 -20.64 16.76 -15.54
N ILE A 163 -21.59 16.03 -14.93
CA ILE A 163 -23.00 16.01 -15.35
C ILE A 163 -23.93 16.82 -14.44
N LEU A 164 -23.40 17.36 -13.33
CA LEU A 164 -24.07 18.32 -12.44
C LEU A 164 -23.85 19.75 -12.89
#